data_71c54add90a1e7d11ef6104bd37a8cbb
#
_entry.id   71c54add90a1e7d11ef6104bd37a8cbb
#
_cell.length_a   1.000
_cell.length_b   1.000
_cell.length_c   1.000
_cell.angle_alpha   90.00
_cell.angle_beta   90.00
_cell.angle_gamma   90.00
#
_symmetry.space_group_name_H-M   'P 1'
#
loop_
_entity.id
_entity.type
_entity.pdbx_description
1 polymer ?
#
loop_
_entity_poly.entity_id
_entity_poly.type
_entity_poly.pdbx_seq_one_letter_code
_entity_poly.pdbx_strand_id
1 'polypeptide(L)'
;CLRGGYGTPRLLDRIDYDLLSRNAKPFVGYSDITALHLAISRYAGFVTFHGPLLNADLLGDKEPPTVTSFFAMLRGQLKAGSVLSHPVAYPLTSVEPGIAHGRLLGGNLAMIASTLGTPYEIDVEGVILLIEDINEPLYRIDRLLTQMRLAGKLAKLRGVLVGDIAGVDVAALNRLLKQTFEPLRIPVLSGWRSGHCDPNLTLPLGALVR
;
A
#
# COMPACT_ATOMS: atom_id res chain seq x y z
N CYS A 1 7.27 0.04 12.95
CA CYS A 1 6.34 -0.52 13.95
C CYS A 1 6.86 -1.87 14.45
N LEU A 2 6.49 -2.24 15.68
CA LEU A 2 6.90 -3.53 16.26
C LEU A 2 6.18 -4.69 15.59
N ARG A 3 4.88 -4.55 15.40
CA ARG A 3 4.02 -5.54 14.74
C ARG A 3 2.77 -4.87 14.13
N GLY A 4 2.09 -5.54 13.22
CA GLY A 4 0.73 -5.28 12.80
C GLY A 4 -0.27 -5.87 13.79
N GLY A 5 -1.32 -6.51 13.30
CA GLY A 5 -2.34 -7.18 14.09
C GLY A 5 -3.70 -6.52 14.00
N TYR A 6 -4.18 -5.89 15.07
CA TYR A 6 -5.52 -5.36 15.14
C TYR A 6 -5.61 -4.16 16.09
N GLY A 7 -6.40 -3.15 15.72
CA GLY A 7 -6.83 -2.10 16.64
C GLY A 7 -6.28 -0.70 16.37
N THR A 8 -5.45 -0.48 15.33
CA THR A 8 -4.97 0.88 15.04
C THR A 8 -6.09 1.88 14.74
N PRO A 9 -7.23 1.53 14.12
CA PRO A 9 -8.34 2.47 13.96
C PRO A 9 -8.88 3.06 15.26
N ARG A 10 -8.74 2.35 16.40
CA ARG A 10 -9.16 2.84 17.72
C ARG A 10 -8.27 3.96 18.27
N LEU A 11 -7.13 4.22 17.64
CA LEU A 11 -6.18 5.23 18.07
C LEU A 11 -6.29 6.53 17.26
N LEU A 12 -6.95 6.49 16.10
CA LEU A 12 -6.89 7.57 15.11
C LEU A 12 -7.37 8.92 15.65
N ASP A 13 -8.40 8.92 16.48
CA ASP A 13 -8.98 10.10 17.11
C ASP A 13 -8.23 10.59 18.37
N ARG A 14 -7.19 9.85 18.78
CA ARG A 14 -6.38 10.15 19.98
C ARG A 14 -4.97 10.62 19.67
N ILE A 15 -4.60 10.65 18.40
CA ILE A 15 -3.26 11.03 17.95
C ILE A 15 -3.20 12.55 17.78
N ASP A 16 -2.16 13.17 18.35
CA ASP A 16 -1.81 14.55 18.07
C ASP A 16 -1.04 14.64 16.74
N TYR A 17 -1.77 14.87 15.65
CA TYR A 17 -1.20 14.97 14.31
C TYR A 17 -0.35 16.22 14.11
N ASP A 18 -0.62 17.31 14.84
CA ASP A 18 0.18 18.52 14.82
C ASP A 18 1.55 18.28 15.44
N LEU A 19 1.59 17.52 16.53
CA LEU A 19 2.85 17.07 17.14
C LEU A 19 3.64 16.20 16.16
N LEU A 20 2.98 15.25 15.48
CA LEU A 20 3.62 14.39 14.48
C LEU A 20 4.17 15.20 13.31
N SER A 21 3.40 16.17 12.80
CA SER A 21 3.83 17.02 11.67
C SER A 21 5.09 17.83 12.01
N ARG A 22 5.15 18.40 13.22
CA ARG A 22 6.32 19.17 13.69
C ARG A 22 7.54 18.31 14.03
N ASN A 23 7.34 17.00 14.21
CA ASN A 23 8.41 16.06 14.63
C ASN A 23 8.44 14.84 13.71
N ALA A 24 8.30 15.04 12.39
CA ALA A 24 8.30 13.96 11.43
C ALA A 24 9.52 13.04 11.57
N LYS A 25 9.26 11.75 11.67
CA LYS A 25 10.27 10.69 11.76
C LYS A 25 9.91 9.56 10.82
N PRO A 26 10.87 8.72 10.39
CA PRO A 26 10.55 7.53 9.62
C PRO A 26 9.51 6.67 10.36
N PHE A 27 8.34 6.50 9.73
CA PHE A 27 7.27 5.67 10.23
C PHE A 27 7.06 4.52 9.26
N VAL A 28 7.27 3.28 9.72
CA VAL A 28 7.30 2.08 8.89
C VAL A 28 6.39 1.01 9.44
N GLY A 29 5.65 0.36 8.55
CA GLY A 29 4.78 -0.76 8.87
C GLY A 29 3.86 -1.12 7.71
N TYR A 30 3.06 -2.17 7.87
CA TYR A 30 2.03 -2.60 6.92
C TYR A 30 0.88 -3.28 7.67
N SER A 31 -0.08 -3.88 6.93
CA SER A 31 -1.22 -4.56 7.56
C SER A 31 -2.12 -3.55 8.30
N ASP A 32 -2.48 -3.82 9.56
CA ASP A 32 -3.28 -2.93 10.42
C ASP A 32 -2.72 -1.49 10.52
N ILE A 33 -1.38 -1.33 10.35
CA ILE A 33 -0.71 -0.03 10.34
C ILE A 33 -1.16 0.86 9.16
N THR A 34 -1.79 0.31 8.15
CA THR A 34 -2.35 1.05 7.01
C THR A 34 -3.27 2.20 7.47
N ALA A 35 -4.10 2.00 8.49
CA ALA A 35 -4.97 3.05 9.00
C ALA A 35 -4.18 4.26 9.52
N LEU A 36 -3.03 4.03 10.17
CA LEU A 36 -2.12 5.09 10.62
C LEU A 36 -1.42 5.78 9.44
N HIS A 37 -0.99 5.04 8.41
CA HIS A 37 -0.41 5.63 7.22
C HIS A 37 -1.37 6.61 6.54
N LEU A 38 -2.64 6.23 6.38
CA LEU A 38 -3.67 7.09 5.77
C LEU A 38 -3.91 8.34 6.61
N ALA A 39 -4.06 8.20 7.92
CA ALA A 39 -4.28 9.31 8.84
C ALA A 39 -3.08 10.27 8.90
N ILE A 40 -1.86 9.75 8.98
CA ILE A 40 -0.62 10.56 8.97
C ILE A 40 -0.48 11.32 7.64
N SER A 41 -0.70 10.65 6.51
CA SER A 41 -0.68 11.30 5.20
C SER A 41 -1.66 12.46 5.11
N ARG A 42 -2.87 12.30 5.66
CA ARG A 42 -3.94 13.30 5.61
C ARG A 42 -3.72 14.46 6.56
N TYR A 43 -3.35 14.19 7.81
CA TYR A 43 -3.36 15.18 8.89
C TYR A 43 -1.98 15.67 9.31
N ALA A 44 -0.93 14.85 9.16
CA ALA A 44 0.44 15.24 9.49
C ALA A 44 1.29 15.55 8.24
N GLY A 45 0.92 15.07 7.06
CA GLY A 45 1.44 15.51 5.77
C GLY A 45 2.86 15.09 5.43
N PHE A 46 3.42 14.04 6.05
CA PHE A 46 4.74 13.54 5.72
C PHE A 46 4.74 12.11 5.15
N VAL A 47 5.80 11.77 4.42
CA VAL A 47 6.00 10.45 3.81
C VAL A 47 6.19 9.40 4.89
N THR A 48 5.43 8.32 4.80
CA THR A 48 5.59 7.11 5.62
C THR A 48 6.00 5.94 4.73
N PHE A 49 6.31 4.78 5.30
CA PHE A 49 6.84 3.67 4.54
C PHE A 49 6.01 2.41 4.77
N HIS A 50 5.39 1.91 3.71
CA HIS A 50 4.82 0.57 3.70
C HIS A 50 5.98 -0.42 3.59
N GLY A 51 6.23 -1.18 4.63
CA GLY A 51 7.41 -2.03 4.69
C GLY A 51 7.49 -2.84 5.97
N PRO A 52 8.60 -3.58 6.16
CA PRO A 52 8.73 -4.64 7.14
C PRO A 52 8.50 -4.17 8.58
N LEU A 53 7.86 -5.05 9.35
CA LEU A 53 7.69 -4.91 10.80
C LEU A 53 8.89 -5.51 11.52
N LEU A 54 9.23 -4.95 12.68
CA LEU A 54 10.40 -5.40 13.43
C LEU A 54 10.30 -6.88 13.80
N ASN A 55 9.21 -7.29 14.43
CA ASN A 55 9.08 -8.64 14.96
C ASN A 55 8.78 -9.70 13.87
N ALA A 56 7.93 -9.35 12.91
CA ALA A 56 7.49 -10.32 11.90
C ALA A 56 8.51 -10.51 10.77
N ASP A 57 9.28 -9.46 10.44
CA ASP A 57 10.09 -9.44 9.24
C ASP A 57 11.58 -9.22 9.51
N LEU A 58 11.95 -8.24 10.36
CA LEU A 58 13.36 -7.86 10.53
C LEU A 58 14.13 -8.73 11.53
N LEU A 59 13.43 -9.39 12.47
CA LEU A 59 14.02 -10.34 13.42
C LEU A 59 13.93 -11.79 12.93
N GLY A 60 13.29 -12.06 11.80
CA GLY A 60 13.17 -13.37 11.18
C GLY A 60 14.14 -13.56 10.02
N ASP A 61 14.21 -14.79 9.51
CA ASP A 61 14.97 -15.12 8.32
C ASP A 61 14.18 -14.74 7.06
N LYS A 62 14.21 -13.47 6.72
CA LYS A 62 13.59 -12.94 5.50
C LYS A 62 14.59 -12.86 4.36
N GLU A 63 14.10 -13.00 3.13
CA GLU A 63 14.95 -12.82 1.94
C GLU A 63 15.67 -11.46 1.97
N PRO A 64 16.95 -11.41 1.54
CA PRO A 64 17.78 -10.20 1.61
C PRO A 64 17.14 -8.94 1.04
N PRO A 65 16.35 -8.96 -0.06
CA PRO A 65 15.68 -7.76 -0.58
C PRO A 65 14.76 -7.06 0.42
N THR A 66 14.17 -7.78 1.40
CA THR A 66 13.36 -7.17 2.47
C THR A 66 14.20 -6.20 3.29
N VAL A 67 15.32 -6.66 3.83
CA VAL A 67 16.20 -5.86 4.70
C VAL A 67 16.94 -4.78 3.91
N THR A 68 17.43 -5.12 2.71
CA THR A 68 18.17 -4.15 1.88
C THR A 68 17.30 -3.02 1.37
N SER A 69 16.07 -3.29 0.91
CA SER A 69 15.14 -2.24 0.47
C SER A 69 14.73 -1.32 1.62
N PHE A 70 14.51 -1.90 2.80
CA PHE A 70 14.20 -1.16 4.01
C PHE A 70 15.30 -0.16 4.38
N PHE A 71 16.55 -0.63 4.49
CA PHE A 71 17.65 0.27 4.84
C PHE A 71 18.02 1.25 3.73
N ALA A 72 17.90 0.86 2.46
CA ALA A 72 18.12 1.77 1.34
C ALA A 72 17.15 2.96 1.38
N MET A 73 15.88 2.67 1.71
CA MET A 73 14.85 3.70 1.85
C MET A 73 15.13 4.62 3.04
N LEU A 74 15.38 4.06 4.23
CA LEU A 74 15.59 4.84 5.46
C LEU A 74 16.88 5.66 5.46
N ARG A 75 17.93 5.18 4.78
CA ARG A 75 19.22 5.89 4.67
C ARG A 75 19.23 6.96 3.59
N GLY A 76 18.11 7.18 2.89
CA GLY A 76 18.01 8.14 1.81
C GLY A 76 18.88 7.80 0.60
N GLN A 77 19.19 6.52 0.39
CA GLN A 77 19.92 6.05 -0.79
C GLN A 77 19.04 6.14 -2.05
N LEU A 78 17.72 6.04 -1.87
CA LEU A 78 16.73 6.26 -2.91
C LEU A 78 16.25 7.72 -2.86
N LYS A 79 16.52 8.46 -3.92
CA LYS A 79 16.16 9.88 -4.08
C LYS A 79 15.01 10.02 -5.08
N ALA A 80 14.46 11.21 -5.19
CA ALA A 80 13.52 11.53 -6.26
C ALA A 80 14.14 11.19 -7.63
N GLY A 81 13.43 10.43 -8.45
CA GLY A 81 13.90 9.91 -9.73
C GLY A 81 14.61 8.55 -9.68
N SER A 82 14.86 7.99 -8.49
CA SER A 82 15.39 6.63 -8.39
C SER A 82 14.37 5.61 -8.88
N VAL A 83 14.86 4.59 -9.59
CA VAL A 83 14.06 3.42 -9.98
C VAL A 83 14.03 2.43 -8.83
N LEU A 84 12.85 1.99 -8.42
CA LEU A 84 12.70 0.93 -7.43
C LEU A 84 12.95 -0.42 -8.12
N SER A 85 13.92 -1.16 -7.60
CA SER A 85 14.23 -2.50 -8.10
C SER A 85 13.18 -3.51 -7.62
N HIS A 86 12.82 -4.44 -8.52
CA HIS A 86 11.96 -5.58 -8.19
C HIS A 86 12.72 -6.88 -8.48
N PRO A 87 12.64 -7.91 -7.61
CA PRO A 87 13.38 -9.15 -7.83
C PRO A 87 12.87 -9.91 -9.05
N VAL A 88 13.78 -10.31 -9.93
CA VAL A 88 13.47 -10.97 -11.21
C VAL A 88 12.75 -12.33 -11.02
N ALA A 89 12.98 -12.96 -9.87
CA ALA A 89 12.33 -14.25 -9.54
C ALA A 89 10.80 -14.13 -9.35
N TYR A 90 10.28 -12.93 -9.17
CA TYR A 90 8.85 -12.69 -8.96
C TYR A 90 8.28 -11.89 -10.14
N PRO A 91 7.58 -12.51 -11.11
CA PRO A 91 7.14 -11.82 -12.31
C PRO A 91 6.06 -10.77 -12.01
N LEU A 92 6.21 -9.60 -12.62
CA LEU A 92 5.18 -8.56 -12.62
C LEU A 92 4.21 -8.80 -13.79
N THR A 93 2.93 -8.51 -13.58
CA THR A 93 1.90 -8.57 -14.61
C THR A 93 1.31 -7.18 -14.86
N SER A 94 1.45 -6.69 -16.09
CA SER A 94 0.70 -5.52 -16.55
C SER A 94 -0.74 -5.94 -16.85
N VAL A 95 -1.65 -5.73 -15.90
CA VAL A 95 -3.08 -6.06 -16.06
C VAL A 95 -3.75 -5.06 -17.00
N GLU A 96 -3.49 -3.78 -16.80
CA GLU A 96 -3.82 -2.70 -17.73
C GLU A 96 -2.54 -1.89 -18.02
N PRO A 97 -2.15 -1.80 -19.30
CA PRO A 97 -0.90 -1.11 -19.67
C PRO A 97 -1.05 0.41 -19.57
N GLY A 98 0.07 1.08 -19.35
CA GLY A 98 0.15 2.54 -19.35
C GLY A 98 1.20 3.10 -18.41
N ILE A 99 1.21 4.40 -18.28
CA ILE A 99 2.08 5.14 -17.38
C ILE A 99 1.23 6.04 -16.50
N ALA A 100 1.46 6.01 -15.21
CA ALA A 100 0.79 6.86 -14.24
C ALA A 100 1.80 7.72 -13.47
N HIS A 101 1.37 8.90 -13.08
CA HIS A 101 2.11 9.79 -12.18
C HIS A 101 1.17 10.21 -11.06
N GLY A 102 1.59 10.05 -9.81
CA GLY A 102 0.77 10.41 -8.67
C GLY A 102 1.45 10.15 -7.34
N ARG A 103 0.78 10.52 -6.27
CA ARG A 103 1.22 10.12 -4.93
C ARG A 103 0.90 8.64 -4.73
N LEU A 104 1.85 7.87 -4.22
CA LEU A 104 1.60 6.48 -3.82
C LEU A 104 0.91 6.49 -2.46
N LEU A 105 -0.30 5.97 -2.36
CA LEU A 105 -1.01 5.79 -1.10
C LEU A 105 -1.75 4.46 -1.09
N GLY A 106 -2.02 3.95 0.09
CA GLY A 106 -2.76 2.70 0.26
C GLY A 106 -2.10 1.75 1.26
N GLY A 107 -2.18 0.45 0.99
CA GLY A 107 -1.69 -0.64 1.83
C GLY A 107 -2.71 -1.77 1.88
N ASN A 108 -3.02 -2.29 3.07
CA ASN A 108 -3.97 -3.37 3.26
C ASN A 108 -5.39 -2.96 2.83
N LEU A 109 -5.96 -3.71 1.87
CA LEU A 109 -7.24 -3.36 1.23
C LEU A 109 -8.41 -3.38 2.21
N ALA A 110 -8.45 -4.38 3.10
CA ALA A 110 -9.49 -4.46 4.13
C ALA A 110 -9.42 -3.27 5.08
N MET A 111 -8.21 -2.81 5.44
CA MET A 111 -8.00 -1.63 6.28
C MET A 111 -8.41 -0.33 5.57
N ILE A 112 -8.09 -0.19 4.27
CA ILE A 112 -8.54 0.95 3.48
C ILE A 112 -10.07 1.01 3.48
N ALA A 113 -10.73 -0.12 3.18
CA ALA A 113 -12.19 -0.20 3.13
C ALA A 113 -12.84 0.06 4.49
N SER A 114 -12.21 -0.37 5.61
CA SER A 114 -12.74 -0.18 6.96
C SER A 114 -12.78 1.28 7.41
N THR A 115 -11.98 2.15 6.81
CA THR A 115 -11.95 3.58 7.14
C THR A 115 -12.87 4.43 6.25
N LEU A 116 -13.51 3.85 5.23
CA LEU A 116 -14.43 4.59 4.34
C LEU A 116 -15.63 5.15 5.13
N GLY A 117 -16.02 6.37 4.79
CA GLY A 117 -17.08 7.10 5.47
C GLY A 117 -16.67 7.72 6.82
N THR A 118 -15.40 7.59 7.21
CA THR A 118 -14.84 8.25 8.41
C THR A 118 -13.98 9.46 8.02
N PRO A 119 -13.64 10.35 8.96
CA PRO A 119 -12.67 11.42 8.70
C PRO A 119 -11.29 10.94 8.24
N TYR A 120 -10.96 9.68 8.51
CA TYR A 120 -9.67 9.03 8.25
C TYR A 120 -9.63 8.23 6.94
N GLU A 121 -10.69 8.29 6.14
CA GLU A 121 -10.73 7.60 4.85
C GLU A 121 -9.63 8.11 3.90
N ILE A 122 -9.19 7.24 3.01
CA ILE A 122 -8.19 7.57 2.01
C ILE A 122 -8.64 8.72 1.10
N ASP A 123 -7.76 9.70 0.90
CA ASP A 123 -7.88 10.71 -0.15
C ASP A 123 -7.24 10.16 -1.42
N VAL A 124 -8.06 9.90 -2.42
CA VAL A 124 -7.67 9.23 -3.68
C VAL A 124 -7.43 10.19 -4.85
N GLU A 125 -7.55 11.51 -4.62
CA GLU A 125 -7.36 12.49 -5.70
C GLU A 125 -5.93 12.45 -6.24
N GLY A 126 -5.76 12.03 -7.49
CA GLY A 126 -4.46 11.96 -8.14
C GLY A 126 -3.52 10.88 -7.60
N VAL A 127 -4.05 9.85 -6.96
CA VAL A 127 -3.27 8.80 -6.28
C VAL A 127 -3.00 7.61 -7.19
N ILE A 128 -1.81 7.03 -7.07
CA ILE A 128 -1.54 5.64 -7.45
C ILE A 128 -1.83 4.80 -6.21
N LEU A 129 -2.86 3.96 -6.29
CA LEU A 129 -3.34 3.17 -5.16
C LEU A 129 -2.50 1.91 -4.98
N LEU A 130 -1.85 1.77 -3.83
CA LEU A 130 -1.28 0.50 -3.38
C LEU A 130 -2.37 -0.34 -2.71
N ILE A 131 -2.51 -1.60 -3.11
CA ILE A 131 -3.34 -2.58 -2.40
C ILE A 131 -2.57 -3.88 -2.18
N GLU A 132 -2.66 -4.44 -1.00
CA GLU A 132 -2.22 -5.78 -0.61
C GLU A 132 -3.20 -6.36 0.40
N ASP A 133 -3.25 -7.67 0.56
CA ASP A 133 -4.06 -8.26 1.64
C ASP A 133 -3.63 -9.70 1.94
N ILE A 134 -4.14 -10.26 3.06
CA ILE A 134 -3.89 -11.64 3.47
C ILE A 134 -5.17 -12.28 4.00
N ASN A 135 -5.34 -13.58 3.72
CA ASN A 135 -6.47 -14.39 4.21
C ASN A 135 -7.85 -13.91 3.73
N GLU A 136 -7.89 -13.10 2.68
CA GLU A 136 -9.12 -12.68 2.05
C GLU A 136 -9.39 -13.52 0.78
N PRO A 137 -10.43 -14.34 0.74
CA PRO A 137 -10.79 -15.06 -0.48
C PRO A 137 -11.22 -14.08 -1.58
N LEU A 138 -11.09 -14.49 -2.85
CA LEU A 138 -11.30 -13.63 -4.01
C LEU A 138 -12.63 -12.87 -3.98
N TYR A 139 -13.72 -13.50 -3.54
CA TYR A 139 -15.04 -12.83 -3.45
C TYR A 139 -15.07 -11.68 -2.43
N ARG A 140 -14.20 -11.72 -1.40
CA ARG A 140 -14.07 -10.61 -0.45
C ARG A 140 -13.25 -9.48 -1.03
N ILE A 141 -12.18 -9.80 -1.77
CA ILE A 141 -11.43 -8.78 -2.53
C ILE A 141 -12.36 -8.06 -3.49
N ASP A 142 -13.19 -8.79 -4.26
CA ASP A 142 -14.21 -8.21 -5.14
C ASP A 142 -15.18 -7.30 -4.37
N ARG A 143 -15.67 -7.75 -3.21
CA ARG A 143 -16.57 -6.96 -2.36
C ARG A 143 -15.93 -5.65 -1.89
N LEU A 144 -14.66 -5.70 -1.43
CA LEU A 144 -13.92 -4.52 -0.97
C LEU A 144 -13.67 -3.52 -2.11
N LEU A 145 -13.25 -4.00 -3.29
CA LEU A 145 -13.10 -3.16 -4.47
C LEU A 145 -14.44 -2.57 -4.93
N THR A 146 -15.52 -3.35 -4.88
CA THR A 146 -16.88 -2.88 -5.17
C THR A 146 -17.32 -1.80 -4.18
N GLN A 147 -17.04 -1.97 -2.88
CA GLN A 147 -17.31 -0.95 -1.87
C GLN A 147 -16.56 0.35 -2.17
N MET A 148 -15.27 0.28 -2.50
CA MET A 148 -14.48 1.45 -2.89
C MET A 148 -15.05 2.13 -4.14
N ARG A 149 -15.48 1.33 -5.15
CA ARG A 149 -16.11 1.84 -6.37
C ARG A 149 -17.41 2.60 -6.06
N LEU A 150 -18.29 2.00 -5.27
CA LEU A 150 -19.57 2.61 -4.88
C LEU A 150 -19.38 3.87 -4.00
N ALA A 151 -18.31 3.92 -3.20
CA ALA A 151 -17.89 5.09 -2.45
C ALA A 151 -17.20 6.18 -3.32
N GLY A 152 -17.11 5.98 -4.65
CA GLY A 152 -16.48 6.94 -5.57
C GLY A 152 -14.97 7.02 -5.49
N LYS A 153 -14.33 6.08 -4.77
CA LYS A 153 -12.88 6.13 -4.50
C LYS A 153 -12.03 5.69 -5.70
N LEU A 154 -12.57 4.89 -6.63
CA LEU A 154 -11.79 4.43 -7.76
C LEU A 154 -11.73 5.44 -8.92
N ALA A 155 -12.73 6.32 -9.05
CA ALA A 155 -12.86 7.21 -10.22
C ALA A 155 -11.78 8.30 -10.33
N LYS A 156 -11.08 8.59 -9.24
CA LYS A 156 -10.07 9.67 -9.18
C LYS A 156 -8.63 9.16 -9.13
N LEU A 157 -8.45 7.85 -9.19
CA LEU A 157 -7.13 7.22 -9.21
C LEU A 157 -6.39 7.53 -10.52
N ARG A 158 -5.07 7.55 -10.45
CA ARG A 158 -4.16 7.64 -11.60
C ARG A 158 -3.62 6.30 -12.05
N GLY A 159 -3.59 5.32 -11.14
CA GLY A 159 -3.12 3.97 -11.39
C GLY A 159 -3.27 3.09 -10.16
N VAL A 160 -2.97 1.82 -10.31
CA VAL A 160 -3.00 0.85 -9.21
C VAL A 160 -1.71 0.01 -9.21
N LEU A 161 -1.09 -0.09 -8.05
CA LEU A 161 0.00 -1.02 -7.76
C LEU A 161 -0.55 -2.11 -6.83
N VAL A 162 -0.58 -3.35 -7.32
CA VAL A 162 -1.06 -4.48 -6.54
C VAL A 162 0.14 -5.22 -5.97
N GLY A 163 0.22 -5.21 -4.64
CA GLY A 163 1.17 -5.98 -3.87
C GLY A 163 0.78 -7.46 -3.80
N ASP A 164 1.20 -8.12 -2.74
CA ASP A 164 0.80 -9.51 -2.53
C ASP A 164 -0.64 -9.61 -2.05
N ILE A 165 -1.45 -10.45 -2.69
CA ILE A 165 -2.78 -10.85 -2.21
C ILE A 165 -2.66 -12.32 -1.83
N ALA A 166 -2.19 -12.55 -0.61
CA ALA A 166 -1.77 -13.86 -0.16
C ALA A 166 -2.93 -14.88 -0.15
N GLY A 167 -2.70 -16.05 -0.75
CA GLY A 167 -3.66 -17.15 -0.76
C GLY A 167 -4.69 -17.08 -1.89
N VAL A 168 -4.61 -16.12 -2.82
CA VAL A 168 -5.50 -16.01 -3.98
C VAL A 168 -4.79 -16.48 -5.25
N ASP A 169 -5.52 -17.20 -6.09
CA ASP A 169 -5.02 -17.58 -7.42
C ASP A 169 -4.73 -16.33 -8.27
N VAL A 170 -3.50 -16.22 -8.77
CA VAL A 170 -3.02 -15.02 -9.48
C VAL A 170 -3.82 -14.74 -10.76
N ALA A 171 -4.20 -15.79 -11.51
CA ALA A 171 -4.95 -15.61 -12.75
C ALA A 171 -6.38 -15.15 -12.47
N ALA A 172 -7.01 -15.67 -11.42
CA ALA A 172 -8.33 -15.23 -10.98
C ALA A 172 -8.30 -13.79 -10.46
N LEU A 173 -7.27 -13.43 -9.67
CA LEU A 173 -7.06 -12.07 -9.21
C LEU A 173 -6.89 -11.10 -10.38
N ASN A 174 -6.02 -11.41 -11.34
CA ASN A 174 -5.78 -10.53 -12.49
C ASN A 174 -7.03 -10.35 -13.36
N ARG A 175 -7.89 -11.37 -13.49
CA ARG A 175 -9.20 -11.23 -14.15
C ARG A 175 -10.11 -10.26 -13.39
N LEU A 176 -10.20 -10.38 -12.07
CA LEU A 176 -10.98 -9.46 -11.23
C LEU A 176 -10.47 -8.02 -11.33
N LEU A 177 -9.14 -7.83 -11.23
CA LEU A 177 -8.52 -6.51 -11.38
C LEU A 177 -8.82 -5.89 -12.74
N LYS A 178 -8.70 -6.68 -13.82
CA LYS A 178 -9.06 -6.22 -15.16
C LYS A 178 -10.51 -5.78 -15.24
N GLN A 179 -11.46 -6.61 -14.80
CA GLN A 179 -12.89 -6.27 -14.77
C GLN A 179 -13.18 -4.99 -13.98
N THR A 180 -12.43 -4.75 -12.88
CA THR A 180 -12.67 -3.61 -12.01
C THR A 180 -12.09 -2.31 -12.58
N PHE A 181 -10.90 -2.35 -13.20
CA PHE A 181 -10.13 -1.15 -13.54
C PHE A 181 -10.10 -0.82 -15.04
N GLU A 182 -10.33 -1.80 -15.94
CA GLU A 182 -10.41 -1.54 -17.40
C GLU A 182 -11.40 -0.41 -17.76
N PRO A 183 -12.61 -0.32 -17.14
CA PRO A 183 -13.53 0.79 -17.44
C PRO A 183 -12.99 2.18 -17.06
N LEU A 184 -12.01 2.24 -16.14
CA LEU A 184 -11.40 3.48 -15.68
C LEU A 184 -10.23 3.91 -16.57
N ARG A 185 -9.72 3.03 -17.42
CA ARG A 185 -8.59 3.27 -18.36
C ARG A 185 -7.33 3.79 -17.64
N ILE A 186 -7.03 3.25 -16.47
CA ILE A 186 -5.85 3.57 -15.68
C ILE A 186 -4.89 2.38 -15.64
N PRO A 187 -3.56 2.60 -15.59
CA PRO A 187 -2.59 1.53 -15.50
C PRO A 187 -2.74 0.71 -14.23
N VAL A 188 -2.60 -0.61 -14.36
CA VAL A 188 -2.63 -1.56 -13.23
C VAL A 188 -1.45 -2.52 -13.35
N LEU A 189 -0.56 -2.48 -12.37
CA LEU A 189 0.58 -3.39 -12.23
C LEU A 189 0.34 -4.32 -11.05
N SER A 190 0.39 -5.64 -11.28
CA SER A 190 0.16 -6.67 -10.27
C SER A 190 1.42 -7.50 -10.04
N GLY A 191 1.54 -8.04 -8.82
CA GLY A 191 2.64 -8.92 -8.42
C GLY A 191 3.82 -8.23 -7.76
N TRP A 192 3.68 -6.96 -7.38
CA TRP A 192 4.74 -6.27 -6.64
C TRP A 192 4.96 -6.93 -5.27
N ARG A 193 6.21 -7.20 -4.93
CA ARG A 193 6.52 -7.85 -3.65
C ARG A 193 6.49 -6.81 -2.53
N SER A 194 5.30 -6.53 -2.01
CA SER A 194 5.08 -5.67 -0.84
C SER A 194 3.83 -6.12 -0.10
N GLY A 195 3.87 -6.14 1.22
CA GLY A 195 2.80 -6.62 2.08
C GLY A 195 3.13 -7.94 2.79
N HIS A 196 2.15 -8.86 2.85
CA HIS A 196 2.28 -10.14 3.56
C HIS A 196 3.05 -11.20 2.75
N CYS A 197 4.24 -10.87 2.30
CA CYS A 197 5.06 -11.71 1.44
C CYS A 197 6.54 -11.69 1.85
N ASP A 198 7.30 -12.59 1.25
CA ASP A 198 8.76 -12.64 1.35
C ASP A 198 9.35 -12.78 -0.06
N PRO A 199 10.19 -11.84 -0.52
CA PRO A 199 10.57 -10.60 0.17
C PRO A 199 9.42 -9.59 0.28
N ASN A 200 9.51 -8.67 1.25
CA ASN A 200 8.59 -7.53 1.45
C ASN A 200 9.34 -6.21 1.19
N LEU A 201 9.18 -5.66 0.02
CA LEU A 201 9.88 -4.44 -0.43
C LEU A 201 9.24 -3.19 0.15
N THR A 202 10.07 -2.29 0.67
CA THR A 202 9.62 -1.04 1.26
C THR A 202 9.21 -0.02 0.19
N LEU A 203 8.03 0.59 0.36
CA LEU A 203 7.47 1.60 -0.54
C LEU A 203 7.17 2.91 0.20
N PRO A 204 7.48 4.08 -0.40
CA PRO A 204 7.27 5.39 0.23
C PRO A 204 5.83 5.89 0.00
N LEU A 205 4.98 5.81 1.01
CA LEU A 205 3.60 6.32 0.95
C LEU A 205 3.56 7.84 1.12
N GLY A 206 2.83 8.52 0.26
CA GLY A 206 2.78 9.99 0.18
C GLY A 206 3.78 10.60 -0.80
N ALA A 207 4.78 9.84 -1.24
CA ALA A 207 5.74 10.31 -2.25
C ALA A 207 5.14 10.31 -3.66
N LEU A 208 5.62 11.23 -4.51
CA LEU A 208 5.32 11.22 -5.94
C LEU A 208 6.11 10.10 -6.61
N VAL A 209 5.40 9.26 -7.35
CA VAL A 209 5.96 8.13 -8.10
C VAL A 209 5.45 8.12 -9.55
N ARG A 210 6.15 7.33 -10.38
CA ARG A 210 5.77 7.06 -11.75
C ARG A 210 5.83 5.57 -12.02
#